data_3cac74f3f399d37aa9590a40fddafeec
#
_entry.id   3cac74f3f399d37aa9590a40fddafeec
#
_cell.length_a   1.000
_cell.length_b   1.000
_cell.length_c   1.000
_cell.angle_alpha   90.00
_cell.angle_beta   90.00
_cell.angle_gamma   90.00
#
_symmetry.space_group_name_H-M   'P 1'
#
loop_
_entity.id
_entity.type
_entity.pdbx_description
1 polymer ?
#
loop_
_entity_poly.entity_id
_entity_poly.type
_entity_poly.pdbx_seq_one_letter_code
_entity_poly.pdbx_strand_id
1 'polypeptide(L)'
;MHMMLTADAKRFCKRFFHARIAAAVARPRLSFCGVCPGFLTFLIGALICLGLFSASPVKADEKILRVLAWPGYADADVVKNFEARYKAKVEVTLVDSDEALWAQMHAKNTPPFDVLAANTAEIQRYTQANLLAPLDLASVPNTRRQLPRFQALASIGGLTSGGKAYAIPFTYSSMGLIYDRKQVAVAPRSMRELWNPRYRGKVLDFNSAQHNFSFTALALGYAHPFQLDAAQMRAIAHKLVDLRRNLLTYYTLPEEATAFFIQHKVALMFGNYGTQQVELLRRAGADVGYVIPDEGALAWLDCWSMTRAAADQPLALAWINYMLEPDVSALLTQRQGLANTLTAPAENSDNGRIVWIGPVEDIQRREDLWARIVSGDRSERF
;
A
#
# COMPACT_ATOMS: atom_id res chain seq x y z
N MET A 1 23.06 -38.49 -5.25
CA MET A 1 21.90 -39.39 -5.39
C MET A 1 20.76 -38.56 -5.95
N HIS A 2 20.54 -38.64 -7.26
CA HIS A 2 19.49 -37.94 -7.99
C HIS A 2 18.14 -38.54 -7.61
N MET A 3 17.17 -37.70 -7.30
CA MET A 3 15.77 -38.10 -7.33
C MET A 3 14.93 -37.00 -8.04
N MET A 4 14.36 -37.47 -9.13
CA MET A 4 13.44 -36.79 -10.03
C MET A 4 12.20 -36.26 -9.27
N LEU A 5 11.85 -35.02 -9.47
CA LEU A 5 10.53 -34.48 -9.18
C LEU A 5 9.72 -34.37 -10.47
N THR A 6 8.62 -35.11 -10.45
CA THR A 6 7.73 -35.47 -11.52
C THR A 6 6.88 -34.33 -12.08
N ALA A 7 6.55 -34.53 -13.35
CA ALA A 7 5.84 -33.64 -14.28
C ALA A 7 4.33 -33.53 -14.07
N ASP A 8 3.83 -33.07 -12.91
CA ASP A 8 2.38 -32.93 -12.68
C ASP A 8 1.85 -31.49 -12.49
N ALA A 9 2.73 -30.51 -12.48
CA ALA A 9 2.30 -29.09 -12.32
C ALA A 9 1.93 -28.38 -13.65
N LYS A 10 2.00 -29.05 -14.81
CA LYS A 10 1.73 -28.45 -16.14
C LYS A 10 0.38 -28.80 -16.77
N ARG A 11 -0.49 -29.53 -16.09
CA ARG A 11 -1.79 -29.96 -16.65
C ARG A 11 -3.04 -29.24 -16.17
N PHE A 12 -2.94 -28.22 -15.33
CA PHE A 12 -4.12 -27.53 -14.80
C PHE A 12 -4.47 -26.19 -15.49
N CYS A 13 -3.72 -25.74 -16.47
CA CYS A 13 -3.93 -24.43 -17.12
C CYS A 13 -4.36 -24.48 -18.60
N LYS A 14 -5.00 -25.57 -19.08
CA LYS A 14 -5.40 -25.70 -20.48
C LYS A 14 -6.81 -26.29 -20.71
N ARG A 15 -7.80 -25.86 -19.93
CA ARG A 15 -9.21 -26.20 -20.23
C ARG A 15 -10.14 -25.08 -19.77
N PHE A 16 -10.17 -23.96 -20.47
CA PHE A 16 -11.32 -23.03 -20.53
C PHE A 16 -11.07 -21.95 -21.58
N PHE A 17 -11.07 -22.37 -22.86
CA PHE A 17 -11.30 -21.47 -23.99
C PHE A 17 -11.71 -22.34 -25.15
N HIS A 18 -12.99 -22.38 -25.47
CA HIS A 18 -13.62 -22.48 -26.79
C HIS A 18 -15.11 -22.90 -26.62
N ALA A 19 -15.98 -21.92 -26.55
CA ALA A 19 -17.37 -22.10 -26.97
C ALA A 19 -17.68 -21.01 -28.00
N ARG A 20 -17.60 -21.39 -29.27
CA ARG A 20 -18.13 -20.61 -30.39
C ARG A 20 -19.64 -20.79 -30.42
N ILE A 21 -20.38 -19.72 -30.33
CA ILE A 21 -21.81 -19.69 -30.68
C ILE A 21 -21.92 -18.98 -32.02
N ALA A 22 -22.27 -19.78 -33.04
CA ALA A 22 -22.72 -19.29 -34.33
C ALA A 22 -24.21 -18.94 -34.23
N ALA A 23 -24.56 -17.67 -34.43
CA ALA A 23 -25.94 -17.24 -34.55
C ALA A 23 -26.24 -17.01 -36.04
N ALA A 24 -27.20 -17.78 -36.57
CA ALA A 24 -27.70 -17.73 -37.93
C ALA A 24 -28.54 -16.47 -38.14
N VAL A 25 -28.23 -15.75 -39.20
CA VAL A 25 -29.02 -14.60 -39.73
C VAL A 25 -30.14 -15.18 -40.57
N ALA A 26 -31.38 -15.03 -40.13
CA ALA A 26 -32.57 -15.25 -40.97
C ALA A 26 -33.13 -13.89 -41.41
N ARG A 27 -33.13 -13.65 -42.73
CA ARG A 27 -33.81 -12.52 -43.39
C ARG A 27 -35.24 -12.91 -43.71
N PRO A 28 -36.27 -12.10 -43.42
CA PRO A 28 -37.57 -12.27 -44.03
C PRO A 28 -37.66 -11.52 -45.35
N ARG A 29 -38.17 -12.22 -46.38
CA ARG A 29 -38.54 -11.69 -47.69
C ARG A 29 -39.87 -10.96 -47.60
N LEU A 30 -39.90 -9.71 -48.05
CA LEU A 30 -41.13 -8.97 -48.33
C LEU A 30 -41.70 -9.42 -49.68
N SER A 31 -42.96 -9.89 -49.66
CA SER A 31 -43.77 -10.05 -50.86
C SER A 31 -44.77 -8.89 -50.99
N PHE A 32 -44.72 -8.23 -52.13
CA PHE A 32 -45.66 -7.24 -52.56
C PHE A 32 -46.90 -7.94 -53.12
N CYS A 33 -48.08 -7.47 -52.73
CA CYS A 33 -49.26 -7.62 -53.59
C CYS A 33 -50.32 -6.58 -53.20
N GLY A 34 -50.71 -5.79 -54.16
CA GLY A 34 -52.05 -5.51 -54.56
C GLY A 34 -52.65 -4.16 -54.18
N VAL A 35 -52.70 -3.33 -55.16
CA VAL A 35 -53.43 -2.06 -55.23
C VAL A 35 -54.96 -2.29 -55.26
N CYS A 36 -55.76 -1.45 -54.58
CA CYS A 36 -57.00 -0.90 -55.12
C CYS A 36 -57.46 0.36 -54.35
N PRO A 37 -58.04 1.34 -55.01
CA PRO A 37 -58.30 2.68 -54.51
C PRO A 37 -59.75 2.90 -54.10
N GLY A 38 -60.01 3.85 -53.25
CA GLY A 38 -61.38 4.38 -53.18
C GLY A 38 -61.71 5.14 -51.90
N PHE A 39 -62.02 6.39 -52.16
CA PHE A 39 -62.91 7.31 -51.43
C PHE A 39 -62.46 8.16 -50.29
N LEU A 40 -62.38 9.36 -50.59
CA LEU A 40 -62.53 10.65 -49.95
C LEU A 40 -63.65 10.71 -48.88
N THR A 41 -63.38 11.19 -47.70
CA THR A 41 -64.25 12.14 -46.98
C THR A 41 -63.52 12.85 -45.84
N PHE A 42 -63.63 14.14 -45.76
CA PHE A 42 -63.24 15.13 -44.78
C PHE A 42 -63.77 14.82 -43.41
N LEU A 43 -62.92 14.96 -42.39
CA LEU A 43 -63.32 15.48 -41.04
C LEU A 43 -62.12 16.03 -40.31
N ILE A 44 -62.17 17.34 -40.09
CA ILE A 44 -61.28 18.11 -39.26
C ILE A 44 -61.46 17.64 -37.82
N GLY A 45 -60.44 17.04 -37.25
CA GLY A 45 -60.38 16.74 -35.80
C GLY A 45 -59.00 17.11 -35.27
N ALA A 46 -58.94 18.24 -34.57
CA ALA A 46 -57.73 18.68 -33.89
C ALA A 46 -57.34 17.62 -32.85
N LEU A 47 -56.38 16.76 -33.12
CA LEU A 47 -55.75 15.88 -32.16
C LEU A 47 -54.48 16.52 -31.69
N ILE A 48 -54.53 17.06 -30.49
CA ILE A 48 -53.39 17.49 -29.71
C ILE A 48 -52.52 16.26 -29.50
N CYS A 49 -51.42 16.14 -30.29
CA CYS A 49 -50.36 15.20 -30.02
C CYS A 49 -49.64 15.64 -28.74
N LEU A 50 -50.10 15.17 -27.60
CA LEU A 50 -49.26 15.09 -26.39
C LEU A 50 -48.12 14.13 -26.72
N GLY A 51 -47.04 14.66 -27.24
CA GLY A 51 -45.77 13.95 -27.35
C GLY A 51 -45.30 13.62 -25.91
N LEU A 52 -45.59 12.41 -25.45
CA LEU A 52 -44.87 11.81 -24.33
C LEU A 52 -43.41 11.72 -24.77
N PHE A 53 -42.65 12.78 -24.49
CA PHE A 53 -41.21 12.68 -24.40
C PHE A 53 -40.91 11.67 -23.27
N SER A 54 -40.80 10.39 -23.63
CA SER A 54 -40.12 9.41 -22.81
C SER A 54 -38.67 9.88 -22.72
N ALA A 55 -38.40 10.74 -21.76
CA ALA A 55 -37.02 11.01 -21.36
C ALA A 55 -36.48 9.67 -20.91
N SER A 56 -35.74 8.96 -21.77
CA SER A 56 -34.90 7.85 -21.36
C SER A 56 -34.07 8.38 -20.22
N PRO A 57 -34.03 7.71 -19.04
CA PRO A 57 -33.12 8.12 -18.01
C PRO A 57 -31.72 8.10 -18.62
N VAL A 58 -31.11 9.26 -18.75
CA VAL A 58 -29.68 9.37 -19.02
C VAL A 58 -29.04 8.59 -17.90
N LYS A 59 -28.55 7.39 -18.23
CA LYS A 59 -27.78 6.60 -17.30
C LYS A 59 -26.58 7.47 -16.95
N ALA A 60 -26.61 8.10 -15.77
CA ALA A 60 -25.49 8.85 -15.29
C ALA A 60 -24.29 7.89 -15.34
N ASP A 61 -23.24 8.28 -16.05
CA ASP A 61 -22.02 7.49 -16.08
C ASP A 61 -21.63 7.17 -14.62
N GLU A 62 -21.49 5.89 -14.32
CA GLU A 62 -21.14 5.43 -13.00
C GLU A 62 -19.78 6.02 -12.63
N LYS A 63 -19.75 6.84 -11.59
CA LYS A 63 -18.51 7.43 -11.08
C LYS A 63 -17.60 6.32 -10.57
N ILE A 64 -16.40 6.23 -11.11
CA ILE A 64 -15.40 5.25 -10.70
C ILE A 64 -14.25 5.97 -9.99
N LEU A 65 -13.91 5.53 -8.79
CA LEU A 65 -12.72 5.96 -8.04
C LEU A 65 -11.69 4.82 -8.04
N ARG A 66 -10.51 5.07 -8.58
CA ARG A 66 -9.40 4.11 -8.61
C ARG A 66 -8.41 4.41 -7.50
N VAL A 67 -8.29 3.47 -6.58
CA VAL A 67 -7.50 3.57 -5.36
C VAL A 67 -6.31 2.63 -5.44
N LEU A 68 -5.11 3.15 -5.22
CA LEU A 68 -3.88 2.39 -5.10
C LEU A 68 -3.43 2.41 -3.63
N ALA A 69 -3.37 1.25 -2.97
CA ALA A 69 -3.16 1.20 -1.53
C ALA A 69 -2.48 -0.09 -1.07
N TRP A 70 -2.17 -0.13 0.21
CA TRP A 70 -1.61 -1.28 0.90
C TRP A 70 -2.72 -2.20 1.42
N PRO A 71 -2.44 -3.50 1.65
CA PRO A 71 -3.35 -4.40 2.33
C PRO A 71 -3.85 -3.82 3.66
N GLY A 72 -5.16 -3.90 3.90
CA GLY A 72 -5.79 -3.40 5.12
C GLY A 72 -6.16 -1.91 5.13
N TYR A 73 -5.80 -1.12 4.10
CA TYR A 73 -6.17 0.30 4.05
C TYR A 73 -7.55 0.55 3.43
N ALA A 74 -8.08 -0.40 2.69
CA ALA A 74 -9.36 -0.28 1.99
C ALA A 74 -10.14 -1.60 2.05
N ASP A 75 -10.54 -2.00 3.27
CA ASP A 75 -11.32 -3.21 3.49
C ASP A 75 -12.66 -3.16 2.74
N ALA A 76 -13.13 -4.31 2.29
CA ALA A 76 -14.27 -4.41 1.37
C ALA A 76 -15.57 -3.78 1.92
N ASP A 77 -15.83 -3.84 3.22
CA ASP A 77 -17.01 -3.23 3.84
C ASP A 77 -16.85 -1.71 3.99
N VAL A 78 -15.63 -1.21 4.25
CA VAL A 78 -15.31 0.22 4.25
C VAL A 78 -15.52 0.80 2.85
N VAL A 79 -15.02 0.10 1.83
CA VAL A 79 -15.24 0.45 0.41
C VAL A 79 -16.73 0.48 0.09
N LYS A 80 -17.48 -0.57 0.43
CA LYS A 80 -18.92 -0.66 0.18
C LYS A 80 -19.72 0.47 0.84
N ASN A 81 -19.35 0.87 2.05
CA ASN A 81 -19.99 1.99 2.75
C ASN A 81 -19.73 3.34 2.04
N PHE A 82 -18.51 3.53 1.52
CA PHE A 82 -18.17 4.68 0.69
C PHE A 82 -19.00 4.69 -0.60
N GLU A 83 -19.03 3.58 -1.33
CA GLU A 83 -19.77 3.43 -2.58
C GLU A 83 -21.26 3.77 -2.40
N ALA A 84 -21.88 3.25 -1.33
CA ALA A 84 -23.27 3.51 -1.01
C ALA A 84 -23.55 4.99 -0.72
N ARG A 85 -22.64 5.67 0.02
CA ARG A 85 -22.75 7.08 0.40
C ARG A 85 -22.57 8.01 -0.78
N TYR A 86 -21.56 7.76 -1.62
CA TYR A 86 -21.17 8.67 -2.70
C TYR A 86 -21.72 8.27 -4.07
N LYS A 87 -22.48 7.15 -4.15
CA LYS A 87 -23.03 6.60 -5.40
C LYS A 87 -21.95 6.47 -6.48
N ALA A 88 -20.86 5.86 -6.11
CA ALA A 88 -19.68 5.66 -6.94
C ALA A 88 -19.22 4.21 -6.79
N LYS A 89 -18.47 3.70 -7.76
CA LYS A 89 -17.75 2.44 -7.68
C LYS A 89 -16.32 2.71 -7.27
N VAL A 90 -15.74 1.87 -6.41
CA VAL A 90 -14.33 1.96 -6.01
C VAL A 90 -13.58 0.72 -6.50
N GLU A 91 -12.55 0.95 -7.29
CA GLU A 91 -11.63 -0.09 -7.77
C GLU A 91 -10.32 0.01 -6.99
N VAL A 92 -10.06 -0.97 -6.11
CA VAL A 92 -8.85 -0.99 -5.27
C VAL A 92 -7.80 -1.89 -5.90
N THR A 93 -6.60 -1.35 -6.09
CA THR A 93 -5.40 -2.12 -6.43
C THR A 93 -4.48 -2.12 -5.23
N LEU A 94 -4.06 -3.30 -4.79
CA LEU A 94 -3.15 -3.46 -3.67
C LEU A 94 -1.72 -3.68 -4.16
N VAL A 95 -0.77 -3.13 -3.43
CA VAL A 95 0.68 -3.30 -3.63
C VAL A 95 1.33 -3.79 -2.34
N ASP A 96 2.51 -4.39 -2.47
CA ASP A 96 3.28 -4.99 -1.38
C ASP A 96 4.67 -4.35 -1.19
N SER A 97 5.03 -3.41 -2.05
CA SER A 97 6.32 -2.69 -1.99
C SER A 97 6.25 -1.30 -2.63
N ASP A 98 7.18 -0.42 -2.25
CA ASP A 98 7.32 0.92 -2.85
C ASP A 98 7.68 0.82 -4.34
N GLU A 99 8.43 -0.20 -4.74
CA GLU A 99 8.76 -0.49 -6.14
C GLU A 99 7.51 -0.88 -6.95
N ALA A 100 6.64 -1.72 -6.37
CA ALA A 100 5.36 -2.08 -7.00
C ALA A 100 4.44 -0.86 -7.11
N LEU A 101 4.39 -0.01 -6.06
CA LEU A 101 3.64 1.24 -6.07
C LEU A 101 4.13 2.17 -7.20
N TRP A 102 5.45 2.35 -7.32
CA TRP A 102 6.04 3.14 -8.39
C TRP A 102 5.74 2.58 -9.78
N ALA A 103 5.86 1.26 -9.96
CA ALA A 103 5.58 0.58 -11.22
C ALA A 103 4.10 0.75 -11.64
N GLN A 104 3.16 0.64 -10.71
CA GLN A 104 1.73 0.86 -10.96
C GLN A 104 1.44 2.30 -11.40
N MET A 105 2.08 3.29 -10.77
CA MET A 105 1.91 4.70 -11.13
C MET A 105 2.45 5.05 -12.53
N HIS A 106 3.32 4.21 -13.10
CA HIS A 106 3.91 4.39 -14.45
C HIS A 106 3.37 3.39 -15.48
N ALA A 107 2.42 2.53 -15.13
CA ALA A 107 1.87 1.53 -16.02
C ALA A 107 1.09 2.17 -17.18
N LYS A 108 1.55 1.95 -18.43
CA LYS A 108 0.99 2.61 -19.63
C LYS A 108 -0.36 2.04 -20.08
N ASN A 109 -0.72 0.82 -19.68
CA ASN A 109 -1.88 0.09 -20.19
C ASN A 109 -3.02 -0.06 -19.17
N THR A 110 -2.94 0.61 -18.05
CA THR A 110 -3.96 0.63 -17.00
C THR A 110 -4.58 2.03 -16.91
N PRO A 111 -5.88 2.14 -16.62
CA PRO A 111 -6.46 3.44 -16.28
C PRO A 111 -5.69 4.07 -15.11
N PRO A 112 -5.48 5.40 -15.14
CA PRO A 112 -4.76 6.08 -14.07
C PRO A 112 -5.52 5.96 -12.74
N PHE A 113 -4.78 5.95 -11.63
CA PHE A 113 -5.37 6.00 -10.29
C PHE A 113 -5.79 7.42 -9.96
N ASP A 114 -6.85 7.57 -9.15
CA ASP A 114 -7.34 8.86 -8.66
C ASP A 114 -6.69 9.22 -7.32
N VAL A 115 -6.54 8.22 -6.43
CA VAL A 115 -5.90 8.38 -5.12
C VAL A 115 -4.91 7.27 -4.86
N LEU A 116 -3.90 7.57 -4.05
CA LEU A 116 -2.94 6.58 -3.58
C LEU A 116 -2.60 6.80 -2.11
N ALA A 117 -2.19 5.72 -1.43
CA ALA A 117 -1.58 5.77 -0.12
C ALA A 117 -0.10 5.42 -0.23
N ALA A 118 0.77 6.31 0.28
CA ALA A 118 2.21 6.11 0.26
C ALA A 118 2.89 6.78 1.46
N ASN A 119 4.10 6.32 1.79
CA ASN A 119 4.90 6.95 2.83
C ASN A 119 5.45 8.33 2.40
N THR A 120 5.92 9.08 3.37
CA THR A 120 6.39 10.46 3.16
C THR A 120 7.53 10.58 2.14
N ALA A 121 8.42 9.61 2.04
CA ALA A 121 9.52 9.59 1.08
C ALA A 121 9.00 9.43 -0.36
N GLU A 122 8.06 8.49 -0.56
CA GLU A 122 7.42 8.27 -1.86
C GLU A 122 6.52 9.44 -2.25
N ILE A 123 5.77 10.04 -1.32
CA ILE A 123 5.00 11.27 -1.59
C ILE A 123 5.91 12.38 -2.12
N GLN A 124 7.07 12.58 -1.51
CA GLN A 124 8.04 13.56 -1.99
C GLN A 124 8.53 13.23 -3.40
N ARG A 125 8.87 11.97 -3.67
CA ARG A 125 9.30 11.46 -4.98
C ARG A 125 8.23 11.70 -6.06
N TYR A 126 6.97 11.35 -5.76
CA TYR A 126 5.84 11.55 -6.70
C TYR A 126 5.53 13.02 -6.92
N THR A 127 5.64 13.86 -5.90
CA THR A 127 5.48 15.31 -6.03
C THR A 127 6.55 15.90 -6.95
N GLN A 128 7.81 15.50 -6.78
CA GLN A 128 8.92 15.93 -7.64
C GLN A 128 8.78 15.43 -9.09
N ALA A 129 8.26 14.22 -9.28
CA ALA A 129 7.92 13.65 -10.58
C ALA A 129 6.65 14.25 -11.21
N ASN A 130 6.00 15.22 -10.53
CA ASN A 130 4.77 15.88 -11.00
C ASN A 130 3.58 14.92 -11.22
N LEU A 131 3.50 13.85 -10.43
CA LEU A 131 2.44 12.83 -10.49
C LEU A 131 1.26 13.15 -9.57
N LEU A 132 1.46 13.97 -8.52
CA LEU A 132 0.43 14.34 -7.57
C LEU A 132 -0.18 15.71 -7.87
N ALA A 133 -1.45 15.88 -7.49
CA ALA A 133 -2.15 17.15 -7.49
C ALA A 133 -2.14 17.77 -6.09
N PRO A 134 -2.10 19.10 -5.97
CA PRO A 134 -2.28 19.77 -4.68
C PRO A 134 -3.70 19.53 -4.16
N LEU A 135 -3.82 19.38 -2.84
CA LEU A 135 -5.08 19.12 -2.16
C LEU A 135 -5.72 20.45 -1.69
N ASP A 136 -7.03 20.57 -1.91
CA ASP A 136 -7.84 21.57 -1.25
C ASP A 136 -8.21 21.10 0.16
N LEU A 137 -7.53 21.63 1.18
CA LEU A 137 -7.75 21.25 2.58
C LEU A 137 -9.15 21.62 3.09
N ALA A 138 -9.84 22.59 2.46
CA ALA A 138 -11.21 22.92 2.81
C ALA A 138 -12.17 21.79 2.49
N SER A 139 -11.85 21.01 1.45
CA SER A 139 -12.60 19.82 1.03
C SER A 139 -12.27 18.56 1.85
N VAL A 140 -11.30 18.63 2.78
CA VAL A 140 -10.92 17.52 3.69
C VAL A 140 -11.04 17.97 5.16
N PRO A 141 -12.25 18.32 5.64
CA PRO A 141 -12.43 18.92 6.97
C PRO A 141 -12.02 18.01 8.14
N ASN A 142 -11.99 16.68 7.95
CA ASN A 142 -11.56 15.75 8.99
C ASN A 142 -10.07 15.84 9.35
N THR A 143 -9.25 16.55 8.57
CA THR A 143 -7.86 16.90 8.95
C THR A 143 -7.79 17.67 10.26
N ARG A 144 -8.83 18.45 10.61
CA ARG A 144 -8.91 19.20 11.89
C ARG A 144 -9.07 18.28 13.10
N ARG A 145 -9.42 17.01 12.90
CA ARG A 145 -9.57 16.00 13.97
C ARG A 145 -8.28 15.23 14.23
N GLN A 146 -7.29 15.41 13.38
CA GLN A 146 -5.99 14.73 13.56
C GLN A 146 -5.27 15.28 14.80
N LEU A 147 -4.38 14.47 15.36
CA LEU A 147 -3.48 14.90 16.43
C LEU A 147 -2.67 16.14 15.97
N PRO A 148 -2.39 17.10 16.85
CA PRO A 148 -1.73 18.37 16.48
C PRO A 148 -0.45 18.18 15.65
N ARG A 149 0.35 17.15 15.94
CA ARG A 149 1.57 16.82 15.21
C ARG A 149 1.34 16.48 13.72
N PHE A 150 0.14 16.05 13.35
CA PHE A 150 -0.23 15.72 11.97
C PHE A 150 -1.01 16.83 11.25
N GLN A 151 -1.47 17.86 11.97
CA GLN A 151 -2.13 19.00 11.37
C GLN A 151 -1.14 20.00 10.74
N ALA A 152 0.06 20.09 11.29
CA ALA A 152 1.12 20.98 10.81
C ALA A 152 1.86 20.36 9.61
N LEU A 153 1.19 20.18 8.48
CA LEU A 153 1.72 19.46 7.30
C LEU A 153 3.08 19.98 6.83
N ALA A 154 3.32 21.29 6.93
CA ALA A 154 4.59 21.89 6.54
C ALA A 154 5.79 21.46 7.42
N SER A 155 5.52 20.97 8.64
CA SER A 155 6.57 20.44 9.54
C SER A 155 6.93 18.97 9.23
N ILE A 156 6.16 18.29 8.38
CA ILE A 156 6.38 16.90 8.00
C ILE A 156 7.02 16.89 6.62
N GLY A 157 8.23 16.36 6.52
CA GLY A 157 8.96 16.28 5.25
C GLY A 157 8.17 15.56 4.16
N GLY A 158 8.15 16.13 2.96
CA GLY A 158 7.51 15.51 1.79
C GLY A 158 6.02 15.82 1.60
N LEU A 159 5.29 16.34 2.61
CA LEU A 159 3.85 16.54 2.48
C LEU A 159 3.46 17.86 1.80
N THR A 160 4.36 18.84 1.78
CA THR A 160 4.11 20.14 1.15
C THR A 160 5.19 20.52 0.15
N SER A 161 4.81 21.27 -0.88
CA SER A 161 5.72 21.85 -1.86
C SER A 161 5.14 23.16 -2.38
N GLY A 162 5.96 24.22 -2.45
CA GLY A 162 5.51 25.55 -2.90
C GLY A 162 4.31 26.09 -2.11
N GLY A 163 4.23 25.81 -0.80
CA GLY A 163 3.14 26.25 0.07
C GLY A 163 1.81 25.49 -0.12
N LYS A 164 1.78 24.44 -0.93
CA LYS A 164 0.60 23.61 -1.18
C LYS A 164 0.78 22.23 -0.54
N ALA A 165 -0.31 21.68 0.01
CA ALA A 165 -0.35 20.30 0.53
C ALA A 165 -0.56 19.31 -0.63
N TYR A 166 0.16 18.18 -0.59
CA TYR A 166 0.06 17.10 -1.57
C TYR A 166 -0.38 15.77 -0.95
N ALA A 167 -0.32 15.66 0.37
CA ALA A 167 -0.74 14.46 1.07
C ALA A 167 -1.28 14.78 2.46
N ILE A 168 -2.16 13.90 2.95
CA ILE A 168 -2.75 13.95 4.29
C ILE A 168 -2.32 12.72 5.08
N PRO A 169 -1.69 12.88 6.25
CA PRO A 169 -1.34 11.77 7.15
C PRO A 169 -2.54 10.86 7.44
N PHE A 170 -2.35 9.56 7.39
CA PHE A 170 -3.41 8.59 7.60
C PHE A 170 -3.07 7.59 8.72
N THR A 171 -2.00 6.84 8.55
CA THR A 171 -1.56 5.81 9.49
C THR A 171 -0.04 5.77 9.58
N TYR A 172 0.47 5.27 10.70
CA TYR A 172 1.91 5.20 10.93
C TYR A 172 2.29 4.00 11.79
N SER A 173 3.54 3.57 11.70
CA SER A 173 4.13 2.62 12.63
C SER A 173 5.64 2.80 12.73
N SER A 174 6.21 2.37 13.84
CA SER A 174 7.65 2.25 14.02
C SER A 174 8.13 0.86 13.59
N MET A 175 9.37 0.78 13.10
CA MET A 175 10.02 -0.46 12.66
C MET A 175 10.98 -0.93 13.76
N GLY A 176 10.41 -1.42 14.86
CA GLY A 176 11.18 -1.89 16.00
C GLY A 176 11.62 -3.34 15.89
N LEU A 177 12.10 -3.88 16.98
CA LEU A 177 12.54 -5.25 17.09
C LEU A 177 11.48 -6.09 17.85
N ILE A 178 10.98 -7.13 17.18
CA ILE A 178 10.06 -8.11 17.75
C ILE A 178 10.89 -9.31 18.23
N TYR A 179 10.59 -9.83 19.42
CA TYR A 179 11.32 -10.95 19.99
C TYR A 179 10.38 -11.95 20.66
N ASP A 180 10.73 -13.24 20.57
CA ASP A 180 10.06 -14.33 21.30
C ASP A 180 10.53 -14.33 22.77
N ARG A 181 9.62 -14.04 23.71
CA ARG A 181 9.94 -13.98 25.14
C ARG A 181 10.42 -15.31 25.73
N LYS A 182 10.09 -16.43 25.08
CA LYS A 182 10.54 -17.77 25.51
C LYS A 182 12.00 -18.03 25.14
N GLN A 183 12.52 -17.40 24.09
CA GLN A 183 13.90 -17.58 23.61
C GLN A 183 14.82 -16.41 24.02
N VAL A 184 14.25 -15.24 24.20
CA VAL A 184 14.95 -14.00 24.53
C VAL A 184 14.43 -13.49 25.87
N ALA A 185 15.05 -13.94 26.97
CA ALA A 185 14.59 -13.70 28.35
C ALA A 185 14.67 -12.22 28.78
N VAL A 186 15.60 -11.46 28.20
CA VAL A 186 15.78 -10.03 28.44
C VAL A 186 15.45 -9.28 27.16
N ALA A 187 14.57 -8.28 27.26
CA ALA A 187 14.22 -7.46 26.12
C ALA A 187 15.47 -6.85 25.46
N PRO A 188 15.65 -7.03 24.14
CA PRO A 188 16.81 -6.48 23.44
C PRO A 188 16.77 -4.94 23.49
N ARG A 189 17.96 -4.32 23.59
CA ARG A 189 18.09 -2.87 23.65
C ARG A 189 18.66 -2.27 22.36
N SER A 190 19.14 -3.12 21.45
CA SER A 190 19.80 -2.66 20.23
C SER A 190 19.35 -3.51 19.03
N MET A 191 19.22 -2.90 17.88
CA MET A 191 19.00 -3.58 16.59
C MET A 191 20.16 -4.53 16.25
N ARG A 192 21.35 -4.31 16.87
CA ARG A 192 22.53 -5.19 16.71
C ARG A 192 22.30 -6.62 17.16
N GLU A 193 21.25 -6.89 17.95
CA GLU A 193 20.88 -8.26 18.33
C GLU A 193 20.50 -9.12 17.12
N LEU A 194 20.08 -8.53 16.00
CA LEU A 194 19.85 -9.27 14.75
C LEU A 194 21.11 -9.96 14.22
N TRP A 195 22.30 -9.43 14.54
CA TRP A 195 23.61 -10.01 14.19
C TRP A 195 24.16 -10.96 15.23
N ASN A 196 23.50 -11.14 16.37
CA ASN A 196 23.99 -12.00 17.46
C ASN A 196 24.00 -13.46 16.98
N PRO A 197 25.18 -14.15 16.93
CA PRO A 197 25.28 -15.50 16.40
C PRO A 197 24.52 -16.55 17.22
N ARG A 198 24.12 -16.21 18.46
CA ARG A 198 23.23 -17.04 19.31
C ARG A 198 21.90 -17.33 18.62
N TYR A 199 21.43 -16.42 17.77
CA TYR A 199 20.15 -16.52 17.08
C TYR A 199 20.28 -16.94 15.62
N ARG A 200 21.44 -17.48 15.21
CA ARG A 200 21.66 -17.88 13.81
C ARG A 200 20.58 -18.85 13.32
N GLY A 201 19.99 -18.53 12.15
CA GLY A 201 18.89 -19.28 11.56
C GLY A 201 17.55 -19.08 12.26
N LYS A 202 17.46 -18.14 13.21
CA LYS A 202 16.24 -17.79 13.94
C LYS A 202 15.92 -16.30 13.91
N VAL A 203 16.40 -15.61 12.88
CA VAL A 203 16.17 -14.18 12.66
C VAL A 203 15.40 -14.01 11.38
N LEU A 204 14.36 -13.18 11.38
CA LEU A 204 13.65 -12.71 10.19
C LEU A 204 13.96 -11.26 9.93
N ASP A 205 14.08 -10.92 8.66
CA ASP A 205 14.28 -9.55 8.22
C ASP A 205 13.35 -9.23 7.05
N PHE A 206 13.03 -7.95 6.87
CA PHE A 206 12.16 -7.48 5.81
C PHE A 206 12.93 -7.27 4.51
N ASN A 207 12.36 -7.68 3.38
CA ASN A 207 12.99 -7.56 2.08
C ASN A 207 12.84 -6.15 1.48
N SER A 208 13.69 -5.21 1.91
CA SER A 208 13.73 -3.85 1.38
C SER A 208 15.14 -3.29 1.43
N ALA A 209 15.65 -2.81 0.31
CA ALA A 209 16.95 -2.15 0.21
C ALA A 209 16.99 -0.90 1.11
N GLN A 210 16.01 -0.01 0.97
CA GLN A 210 15.96 1.28 1.65
C GLN A 210 15.94 1.11 3.17
N HIS A 211 15.08 0.21 3.68
CA HIS A 211 14.94 -0.01 5.12
C HIS A 211 16.18 -0.69 5.70
N ASN A 212 16.72 -1.70 5.01
CA ASN A 212 17.89 -2.43 5.47
C ASN A 212 19.15 -1.56 5.56
N PHE A 213 19.41 -0.75 4.54
CA PHE A 213 20.53 0.19 4.60
C PHE A 213 20.34 1.22 5.71
N SER A 214 19.14 1.76 5.87
CA SER A 214 18.87 2.83 6.84
C SER A 214 18.86 2.32 8.29
N PHE A 215 18.24 1.19 8.62
CA PHE A 215 18.29 0.67 9.99
C PHE A 215 19.70 0.19 10.36
N THR A 216 20.45 -0.37 9.40
CA THR A 216 21.84 -0.74 9.62
C THR A 216 22.71 0.50 9.89
N ALA A 217 22.45 1.61 9.19
CA ALA A 217 23.11 2.88 9.46
C ALA A 217 22.86 3.35 10.90
N LEU A 218 21.61 3.32 11.38
CA LEU A 218 21.27 3.61 12.77
C LEU A 218 22.00 2.68 13.74
N ALA A 219 21.98 1.37 13.49
CA ALA A 219 22.68 0.37 14.30
C ALA A 219 24.20 0.60 14.35
N LEU A 220 24.79 1.19 13.31
CA LEU A 220 26.21 1.58 13.29
C LEU A 220 26.48 2.96 13.91
N GLY A 221 25.43 3.71 14.27
CA GLY A 221 25.52 5.03 14.90
C GLY A 221 25.71 6.17 13.90
N TYR A 222 25.34 5.99 12.63
CA TYR A 222 25.39 7.07 11.63
C TYR A 222 24.23 8.06 11.85
N ALA A 223 24.57 9.33 11.90
CA ALA A 223 23.58 10.40 12.18
C ALA A 223 22.55 10.61 11.07
N HIS A 224 22.90 10.29 9.82
CA HIS A 224 22.07 10.54 8.64
C HIS A 224 21.79 9.24 7.87
N PRO A 225 20.82 8.39 8.33
CA PRO A 225 20.64 7.05 7.77
C PRO A 225 20.10 7.03 6.33
N PHE A 226 19.64 8.18 5.82
CA PHE A 226 19.12 8.35 4.46
C PHE A 226 20.10 9.07 3.53
N GLN A 227 21.25 9.52 4.03
CA GLN A 227 22.27 10.25 3.27
C GLN A 227 23.64 9.64 3.56
N LEU A 228 23.94 8.53 2.89
CA LEU A 228 25.15 7.74 3.10
C LEU A 228 26.20 8.08 2.05
N ASP A 229 27.43 8.30 2.50
CA ASP A 229 28.56 8.39 1.59
C ASP A 229 29.03 7.00 1.08
N ALA A 230 29.98 6.99 0.15
CA ALA A 230 30.45 5.75 -0.47
C ALA A 230 31.16 4.79 0.52
N ALA A 231 31.80 5.31 1.56
CA ALA A 231 32.47 4.49 2.57
C ALA A 231 31.45 3.87 3.54
N GLN A 232 30.49 4.66 3.98
CA GLN A 232 29.36 4.22 4.81
C GLN A 232 28.54 3.16 4.09
N MET A 233 28.23 3.38 2.80
CA MET A 233 27.49 2.44 1.97
C MET A 233 28.18 1.06 1.89
N ARG A 234 29.51 1.04 1.69
CA ARG A 234 30.30 -0.21 1.69
C ARG A 234 30.28 -0.87 3.08
N ALA A 235 30.50 -0.10 4.13
CA ALA A 235 30.49 -0.64 5.51
C ALA A 235 29.14 -1.28 5.85
N ILE A 236 28.04 -0.65 5.44
CA ILE A 236 26.70 -1.19 5.59
C ILE A 236 26.50 -2.46 4.77
N ALA A 237 26.92 -2.47 3.49
CA ALA A 237 26.81 -3.65 2.64
C ALA A 237 27.54 -4.86 3.26
N HIS A 238 28.75 -4.68 3.76
CA HIS A 238 29.47 -5.73 4.50
C HIS A 238 28.68 -6.21 5.72
N LYS A 239 28.11 -5.28 6.49
CA LYS A 239 27.33 -5.60 7.68
C LYS A 239 26.04 -6.36 7.32
N LEU A 240 25.37 -6.01 6.22
CA LEU A 240 24.18 -6.71 5.73
C LEU A 240 24.51 -8.12 5.21
N VAL A 241 25.69 -8.33 4.57
CA VAL A 241 26.18 -9.70 4.26
C VAL A 241 26.35 -10.52 5.52
N ASP A 242 26.83 -9.94 6.60
CA ASP A 242 26.94 -10.64 7.90
C ASP A 242 25.54 -10.94 8.50
N LEU A 243 24.60 -9.99 8.40
CA LEU A 243 23.20 -10.21 8.80
C LEU A 243 22.58 -11.38 8.05
N ARG A 244 22.71 -11.41 6.72
CA ARG A 244 22.20 -12.50 5.89
C ARG A 244 22.63 -13.89 6.38
N ARG A 245 23.86 -14.02 6.88
CA ARG A 245 24.38 -15.29 7.44
C ARG A 245 23.69 -15.72 8.73
N ASN A 246 23.03 -14.76 9.40
CA ASN A 246 22.32 -14.98 10.66
C ASN A 246 20.82 -15.23 10.45
N LEU A 247 20.28 -14.81 9.29
CA LEU A 247 18.87 -14.93 8.99
C LEU A 247 18.42 -16.38 8.74
N LEU A 248 17.17 -16.64 9.07
CA LEU A 248 16.40 -17.74 8.51
C LEU A 248 16.03 -17.43 7.05
N THR A 249 15.38 -16.28 6.85
CA THR A 249 14.96 -15.77 5.54
C THR A 249 14.57 -14.28 5.64
N TYR A 250 14.27 -13.69 4.48
CA TYR A 250 13.56 -12.43 4.37
C TYR A 250 12.06 -12.68 4.20
N TYR A 251 11.24 -11.72 4.60
CA TYR A 251 9.79 -11.73 4.39
C TYR A 251 9.34 -10.44 3.68
N THR A 252 8.16 -10.46 3.08
CA THR A 252 7.55 -9.31 2.40
C THR A 252 6.23 -8.92 3.07
N LEU A 253 5.37 -9.91 3.39
CA LEU A 253 4.06 -9.67 3.98
C LEU A 253 4.03 -10.01 5.47
N PRO A 254 3.22 -9.30 6.27
CA PRO A 254 3.16 -9.56 7.71
C PRO A 254 2.58 -10.94 8.07
N GLU A 255 1.68 -11.50 7.24
CA GLU A 255 1.14 -12.85 7.40
C GLU A 255 2.20 -13.92 7.12
N GLU A 256 3.02 -13.72 6.09
CA GLU A 256 4.17 -14.56 5.78
C GLU A 256 5.17 -14.59 6.94
N ALA A 257 5.51 -13.40 7.45
CA ALA A 257 6.39 -13.28 8.61
C ALA A 257 5.83 -14.02 9.84
N THR A 258 4.51 -13.92 10.08
CA THR A 258 3.83 -14.60 11.17
C THR A 258 3.93 -16.12 11.02
N ALA A 259 3.69 -16.63 9.80
CA ALA A 259 3.81 -18.07 9.52
C ALA A 259 5.25 -18.56 9.76
N PHE A 260 6.26 -17.89 9.22
CA PHE A 260 7.67 -18.25 9.45
C PHE A 260 8.05 -18.19 10.93
N PHE A 261 7.60 -17.14 11.64
CA PHE A 261 7.90 -16.95 13.05
C PHE A 261 7.46 -18.15 13.89
N ILE A 262 6.22 -18.63 13.66
CA ILE A 262 5.65 -19.77 14.39
C ILE A 262 6.30 -21.09 13.94
N GLN A 263 6.36 -21.36 12.64
CA GLN A 263 6.80 -22.63 12.10
C GLN A 263 8.27 -22.93 12.39
N HIS A 264 9.12 -21.90 12.34
CA HIS A 264 10.57 -22.06 12.52
C HIS A 264 11.09 -21.60 13.88
N LYS A 265 10.18 -21.27 14.83
CA LYS A 265 10.55 -20.83 16.18
C LYS A 265 11.55 -19.67 16.13
N VAL A 266 11.21 -18.64 15.37
CA VAL A 266 12.04 -17.43 15.24
C VAL A 266 12.24 -16.78 16.60
N ALA A 267 13.45 -16.30 16.87
CA ALA A 267 13.78 -15.62 18.11
C ALA A 267 13.68 -14.10 18.01
N LEU A 268 14.10 -13.55 16.87
CA LEU A 268 14.15 -12.10 16.61
C LEU A 268 13.62 -11.80 15.22
N MET A 269 12.94 -10.66 15.08
CA MET A 269 12.45 -10.19 13.79
C MET A 269 12.54 -8.66 13.72
N PHE A 270 13.10 -8.13 12.63
CA PHE A 270 12.92 -6.72 12.28
C PHE A 270 11.46 -6.49 11.93
N GLY A 271 10.78 -5.69 12.74
CA GLY A 271 9.32 -5.48 12.65
C GLY A 271 8.96 -4.34 11.71
N ASN A 272 9.03 -4.55 10.39
CA ASN A 272 8.73 -3.52 9.39
C ASN A 272 7.32 -2.94 9.52
N TYR A 273 6.35 -3.78 9.85
CA TYR A 273 4.95 -3.39 10.06
C TYR A 273 4.63 -3.10 11.54
N GLY A 274 5.65 -3.11 12.42
CA GLY A 274 5.55 -2.71 13.82
C GLY A 274 4.44 -3.42 14.59
N THR A 275 3.54 -2.63 15.17
CA THR A 275 2.45 -3.15 16.03
C THR A 275 1.49 -4.06 15.31
N GLN A 276 1.30 -3.92 14.00
CA GLN A 276 0.49 -4.84 13.20
C GLN A 276 1.04 -6.28 13.25
N GLN A 277 2.35 -6.44 13.08
CA GLN A 277 2.99 -7.76 13.19
C GLN A 277 2.91 -8.33 14.61
N VAL A 278 3.07 -7.48 15.62
CA VAL A 278 2.91 -7.88 17.02
C VAL A 278 1.51 -8.46 17.25
N GLU A 279 0.48 -7.80 16.75
CA GLU A 279 -0.90 -8.21 16.91
C GLU A 279 -1.20 -9.52 16.17
N LEU A 280 -0.71 -9.67 14.93
CA LEU A 280 -0.84 -10.91 14.16
C LEU A 280 -0.16 -12.09 14.87
N LEU A 281 1.05 -11.88 15.41
CA LEU A 281 1.78 -12.90 16.17
C LEU A 281 1.04 -13.30 17.43
N ARG A 282 0.49 -12.34 18.18
CA ARG A 282 -0.30 -12.61 19.40
C ARG A 282 -1.57 -13.39 19.09
N ARG A 283 -2.29 -13.02 18.02
CA ARG A 283 -3.48 -13.77 17.54
C ARG A 283 -3.13 -15.20 17.11
N ALA A 284 -1.92 -15.41 16.59
CA ALA A 284 -1.39 -16.72 16.26
C ALA A 284 -0.84 -17.50 17.48
N GLY A 285 -0.97 -16.95 18.71
CA GLY A 285 -0.58 -17.60 19.97
C GLY A 285 0.90 -17.44 20.35
N ALA A 286 1.64 -16.55 19.67
CA ALA A 286 3.03 -16.26 20.03
C ALA A 286 3.12 -15.31 21.25
N ASP A 287 4.01 -15.61 22.16
CA ASP A 287 4.35 -14.72 23.28
C ASP A 287 5.53 -13.82 22.86
N VAL A 288 5.19 -12.67 22.28
CA VAL A 288 6.18 -11.75 21.74
C VAL A 288 6.25 -10.42 22.50
N GLY A 289 7.46 -9.89 22.60
CA GLY A 289 7.74 -8.51 22.99
C GLY A 289 8.09 -7.66 21.79
N TYR A 290 7.92 -6.36 21.94
CA TYR A 290 8.28 -5.33 20.97
C TYR A 290 9.06 -4.22 21.64
N VAL A 291 10.14 -3.77 21.02
CA VAL A 291 10.97 -2.68 21.55
C VAL A 291 11.41 -1.72 20.46
N ILE A 292 11.53 -0.45 20.84
CA ILE A 292 12.27 0.56 20.10
C ILE A 292 13.70 0.54 20.64
N PRO A 293 14.73 0.22 19.82
CA PRO A 293 16.12 0.15 20.26
C PRO A 293 16.66 1.49 20.80
N ASP A 294 17.75 1.43 21.56
CA ASP A 294 18.37 2.63 22.14
C ASP A 294 18.90 3.61 21.08
N GLU A 295 19.36 3.10 19.92
CA GLU A 295 19.77 3.88 18.76
C GLU A 295 18.60 4.48 17.98
N GLY A 296 17.37 4.14 18.31
CA GLY A 296 16.16 4.53 17.62
C GLY A 296 15.65 3.48 16.62
N ALA A 297 14.45 3.71 16.12
CA ALA A 297 13.83 2.90 15.07
C ALA A 297 13.37 3.79 13.91
N LEU A 298 13.47 3.26 12.72
CA LEU A 298 12.79 3.85 11.57
C LEU A 298 11.28 3.84 11.82
N ALA A 299 10.57 4.79 11.23
CA ALA A 299 9.12 4.80 11.22
C ALA A 299 8.61 5.31 9.89
N TRP A 300 7.53 4.74 9.43
CA TRP A 300 6.81 5.22 8.26
C TRP A 300 5.53 5.96 8.68
N LEU A 301 5.16 6.93 7.87
CA LEU A 301 3.92 7.67 7.94
C LEU A 301 3.30 7.60 6.56
N ASP A 302 2.26 6.81 6.41
CA ASP A 302 1.53 6.70 5.17
C ASP A 302 0.43 7.76 5.10
N CYS A 303 0.33 8.34 3.94
CA CYS A 303 -0.52 9.48 3.66
C CYS A 303 -1.37 9.20 2.43
N TRP A 304 -2.61 9.68 2.44
CA TRP A 304 -3.44 9.71 1.25
C TRP A 304 -3.10 10.92 0.38
N SER A 305 -2.97 10.68 -0.92
CA SER A 305 -2.71 11.70 -1.93
C SER A 305 -3.66 11.56 -3.11
N MET A 306 -3.95 12.67 -3.76
CA MET A 306 -4.66 12.70 -5.03
C MET A 306 -3.66 12.76 -6.17
N THR A 307 -3.86 11.94 -7.19
CA THR A 307 -3.01 11.97 -8.39
C THR A 307 -3.40 13.15 -9.28
N ARG A 308 -2.46 13.58 -10.13
CA ARG A 308 -2.76 14.60 -11.15
C ARG A 308 -3.72 14.10 -12.22
N ALA A 309 -3.82 12.79 -12.40
CA ALA A 309 -4.69 12.15 -13.39
C ALA A 309 -6.10 11.85 -12.86
N ALA A 310 -6.41 12.22 -11.62
CA ALA A 310 -7.72 11.98 -11.01
C ALA A 310 -8.84 12.56 -11.87
N ALA A 311 -9.77 11.69 -12.29
CA ALA A 311 -10.87 12.04 -13.17
C ALA A 311 -11.98 12.84 -12.45
N ASP A 312 -12.29 12.48 -11.18
CA ASP A 312 -13.25 13.17 -10.32
C ASP A 312 -12.51 13.63 -9.04
N GLN A 313 -11.90 14.82 -9.08
CA GLN A 313 -11.16 15.36 -7.93
C GLN A 313 -12.03 15.54 -6.67
N PRO A 314 -13.29 16.02 -6.74
CA PRO A 314 -14.19 16.02 -5.60
C PRO A 314 -14.40 14.64 -4.98
N LEU A 315 -14.54 13.59 -5.77
CA LEU A 315 -14.70 12.22 -5.27
C LEU A 315 -13.40 11.70 -4.63
N ALA A 316 -12.24 12.03 -5.21
CA ALA A 316 -10.94 11.70 -4.64
C ALA A 316 -10.72 12.38 -3.26
N LEU A 317 -11.05 13.66 -3.14
CA LEU A 317 -11.00 14.39 -1.86
C LEU A 317 -12.01 13.85 -0.84
N ALA A 318 -13.20 13.45 -1.31
CA ALA A 318 -14.20 12.80 -0.45
C ALA A 318 -13.69 11.46 0.11
N TRP A 319 -12.96 10.66 -0.68
CA TRP A 319 -12.30 9.45 -0.20
C TRP A 319 -11.28 9.75 0.90
N ILE A 320 -10.38 10.70 0.65
CA ILE A 320 -9.37 11.10 1.64
C ILE A 320 -10.04 11.56 2.95
N ASN A 321 -11.09 12.37 2.84
CA ASN A 321 -11.84 12.83 4.01
C ASN A 321 -12.58 11.69 4.74
N TYR A 322 -13.16 10.74 3.99
CA TYR A 322 -13.86 9.58 4.54
C TYR A 322 -12.91 8.66 5.31
N MET A 323 -11.71 8.42 4.80
CA MET A 323 -10.69 7.60 5.48
C MET A 323 -10.23 8.21 6.82
N LEU A 324 -10.44 9.51 7.02
CA LEU A 324 -10.19 10.24 8.26
C LEU A 324 -11.44 10.37 9.15
N GLU A 325 -12.56 9.70 8.85
CA GLU A 325 -13.69 9.63 9.78
C GLU A 325 -13.29 8.79 11.00
N PRO A 326 -13.66 9.21 12.22
CA PRO A 326 -13.26 8.49 13.44
C PRO A 326 -13.62 7.01 13.43
N ASP A 327 -14.83 6.68 12.97
CA ASP A 327 -15.32 5.31 12.93
C ASP A 327 -14.54 4.47 11.91
N VAL A 328 -14.20 5.02 10.75
CA VAL A 328 -13.39 4.36 9.71
C VAL A 328 -11.97 4.15 10.19
N SER A 329 -11.34 5.20 10.73
CA SER A 329 -10.01 5.13 11.29
C SER A 329 -9.89 4.14 12.45
N ALA A 330 -10.86 4.14 13.37
CA ALA A 330 -10.88 3.22 14.51
C ALA A 330 -11.04 1.76 14.06
N LEU A 331 -11.91 1.51 13.09
CA LEU A 331 -12.17 0.17 12.56
C LEU A 331 -10.90 -0.43 11.91
N LEU A 332 -10.23 0.34 11.07
CA LEU A 332 -8.98 -0.09 10.43
C LEU A 332 -7.87 -0.32 11.45
N THR A 333 -7.77 0.55 12.46
CA THR A 333 -6.81 0.37 13.56
C THR A 333 -7.07 -0.92 14.34
N GLN A 334 -8.32 -1.20 14.70
CA GLN A 334 -8.68 -2.41 15.43
C GLN A 334 -8.41 -3.70 14.63
N ARG A 335 -8.63 -3.66 13.32
CA ARG A 335 -8.43 -4.83 12.46
C ARG A 335 -6.98 -5.06 12.11
N GLN A 336 -6.25 -3.99 11.81
CA GLN A 336 -4.90 -4.07 11.27
C GLN A 336 -3.81 -3.84 12.33
N GLY A 337 -4.16 -3.41 13.54
CA GLY A 337 -3.17 -3.06 14.56
C GLY A 337 -2.32 -1.83 14.22
N LEU A 338 -2.76 -1.02 13.24
CA LEU A 338 -2.06 0.18 12.80
C LEU A 338 -2.44 1.38 13.68
N ALA A 339 -1.47 2.23 13.98
CA ALA A 339 -1.77 3.50 14.63
C ALA A 339 -2.39 4.46 13.61
N ASN A 340 -3.47 5.16 14.00
CA ASN A 340 -4.10 6.20 13.17
C ASN A 340 -3.66 7.61 13.62
N THR A 341 -3.92 8.59 12.79
CA THR A 341 -3.51 9.97 13.05
C THR A 341 -4.52 10.77 13.88
N LEU A 342 -5.65 10.17 14.28
CA LEU A 342 -6.72 10.83 15.05
C LEU A 342 -6.61 10.56 16.55
N THR A 343 -6.09 9.41 16.96
CA THR A 343 -6.03 8.99 18.37
C THR A 343 -4.59 8.75 18.80
N ALA A 344 -4.26 9.20 20.01
CA ALA A 344 -2.97 8.88 20.58
C ALA A 344 -2.85 7.36 20.84
N PRO A 345 -1.68 6.76 20.58
CA PRO A 345 -1.45 5.35 20.89
C PRO A 345 -1.59 5.12 22.40
N ALA A 346 -2.10 3.93 22.78
CA ALA A 346 -2.34 3.57 24.17
C ALA A 346 -1.05 3.49 25.02
N GLU A 347 0.07 3.21 24.38
CA GLU A 347 1.39 3.21 25.01
C GLU A 347 2.26 4.28 24.36
N ASN A 348 3.05 5.01 25.17
CA ASN A 348 4.10 5.93 24.71
C ASN A 348 5.26 5.11 24.09
N SER A 349 4.97 4.38 23.02
CA SER A 349 5.92 3.52 22.31
C SER A 349 7.08 4.32 21.67
N ASP A 350 6.91 5.61 21.50
CA ASP A 350 7.80 6.41 20.66
C ASP A 350 9.03 6.98 21.38
N ASN A 351 9.09 6.99 22.70
CA ASN A 351 10.22 7.44 23.55
C ASN A 351 11.17 8.51 22.94
N GLY A 352 10.71 9.32 21.98
CA GLY A 352 11.51 10.32 21.27
C GLY A 352 12.62 9.77 20.35
N ARG A 353 12.68 8.45 20.14
CA ARG A 353 13.73 7.77 19.36
C ARG A 353 13.23 7.26 18.00
N ILE A 354 12.23 7.92 17.43
CA ILE A 354 11.70 7.59 16.12
C ILE A 354 12.37 8.43 15.04
N VAL A 355 12.80 7.78 13.96
CA VAL A 355 13.38 8.39 12.77
C VAL A 355 12.45 8.16 11.60
N TRP A 356 11.71 9.19 11.21
CA TRP A 356 10.81 9.10 10.05
C TRP A 356 11.60 8.81 8.78
N ILE A 357 11.11 7.85 7.97
CA ILE A 357 11.73 7.56 6.68
C ILE A 357 11.67 8.78 5.77
N GLY A 358 12.79 9.00 5.09
CA GLY A 358 12.98 10.10 4.17
C GLY A 358 13.64 9.64 2.87
N PRO A 359 13.72 10.51 1.86
CA PRO A 359 14.37 10.20 0.61
C PRO A 359 15.82 9.79 0.83
N VAL A 360 16.21 8.70 0.19
CA VAL A 360 17.59 8.20 0.23
C VAL A 360 18.45 8.87 -0.83
N GLU A 361 19.76 8.86 -0.64
CA GLU A 361 20.74 9.50 -1.50
C GLU A 361 20.76 8.94 -2.94
N ASP A 362 20.54 7.62 -3.09
CA ASP A 362 20.57 6.92 -4.40
C ASP A 362 19.81 5.59 -4.27
N ILE A 363 18.54 5.60 -4.69
CA ILE A 363 17.65 4.44 -4.63
C ILE A 363 18.23 3.29 -5.46
N GLN A 364 18.63 3.57 -6.72
CA GLN A 364 19.07 2.54 -7.64
C GLN A 364 20.34 1.84 -7.12
N ARG A 365 21.27 2.59 -6.57
CA ARG A 365 22.49 2.02 -5.99
C ARG A 365 22.18 1.13 -4.78
N ARG A 366 21.24 1.52 -3.92
CA ARG A 366 20.82 0.67 -2.79
C ARG A 366 20.17 -0.63 -3.28
N GLU A 367 19.32 -0.56 -4.30
CA GLU A 367 18.66 -1.72 -4.91
C GLU A 367 19.69 -2.67 -5.56
N ASP A 368 20.64 -2.15 -6.32
CA ASP A 368 21.69 -2.95 -6.96
C ASP A 368 22.56 -3.67 -5.92
N LEU A 369 22.96 -2.97 -4.86
CA LEU A 369 23.72 -3.58 -3.77
C LEU A 369 22.88 -4.62 -3.01
N TRP A 370 21.61 -4.32 -2.75
CA TRP A 370 20.69 -5.22 -2.07
C TRP A 370 20.47 -6.51 -2.87
N ALA A 371 20.21 -6.40 -4.16
CA ALA A 371 20.05 -7.56 -5.05
C ALA A 371 21.28 -8.48 -4.98
N ARG A 372 22.49 -7.93 -4.95
CA ARG A 372 23.75 -8.68 -4.78
C ARG A 372 23.87 -9.31 -3.39
N ILE A 373 23.45 -8.58 -2.34
CA ILE A 373 23.43 -9.11 -0.97
C ILE A 373 22.49 -10.32 -0.89
N VAL A 374 21.25 -10.16 -1.34
CA VAL A 374 20.22 -11.22 -1.25
C VAL A 374 20.59 -12.42 -2.13
N SER A 375 21.16 -12.20 -3.32
CA SER A 375 21.57 -13.28 -4.23
C SER A 375 22.80 -14.09 -3.75
N GLY A 376 23.45 -13.66 -2.67
CA GLY A 376 24.51 -14.45 -2.05
C GLY A 376 25.92 -13.96 -2.30
N ASP A 377 26.13 -12.78 -2.86
CA ASP A 377 27.48 -12.23 -3.03
C ASP A 377 28.25 -12.21 -1.72
N ARG A 378 29.56 -12.47 -1.81
CA ARG A 378 30.45 -12.43 -0.66
C ARG A 378 30.89 -11.00 -0.35
N SER A 379 31.27 -10.77 0.89
CA SER A 379 31.69 -9.46 1.40
C SER A 379 32.79 -8.80 0.57
N GLU A 380 33.75 -9.60 0.06
CA GLU A 380 34.90 -9.11 -0.71
C GLU A 380 34.51 -8.48 -2.07
N ARG A 381 33.24 -8.59 -2.46
CA ARG A 381 32.74 -8.01 -3.72
C ARG A 381 32.13 -6.61 -3.57
N PHE A 382 32.04 -6.08 -2.36
CA PHE A 382 31.48 -4.76 -2.03
C PHE A 382 32.60 -3.79 -1.63
#